data_f6b01c6543907fc5233f0c829cdeddb2
#
_entry.id   f6b01c6543907fc5233f0c829cdeddb2
#
_cell.length_a   1.000
_cell.length_b   1.000
_cell.length_c   1.000
_cell.angle_alpha   90.00
_cell.angle_beta   90.00
_cell.angle_gamma   90.00
#
_symmetry.space_group_name_H-M   'P 1'
#
loop_
_entity.id
_entity.type
_entity.pdbx_description
1 polymer ?
#
loop_
_entity_poly.entity_id
_entity_poly.type
_entity_poly.pdbx_seq_one_letter_code
_entity_poly.pdbx_strand_id
1 'polypeptide(L)' 'MMTFKELRERSGMNMKRFAEYFGIPYRTVQNWEAGVNKCPEYLLKLMKFRLDHERGGEDGTAKD' A
#
# COMPACT_ATOMS: atom_id res chain seq x y z
N MET A 1 -5.70 14.45 4.14
CA MET A 1 -4.91 13.81 3.09
C MET A 1 -4.23 12.58 3.62
N MET A 2 -4.20 11.50 2.88
CA MET A 2 -3.67 10.26 3.37
C MET A 2 -2.16 10.19 3.20
N THR A 3 -1.46 9.74 4.23
CA THR A 3 -0.03 9.56 4.14
C THR A 3 0.25 8.09 3.83
N PHE A 4 1.48 7.80 3.43
CA PHE A 4 1.85 6.41 3.15
C PHE A 4 1.67 5.53 4.38
N LYS A 5 2.04 6.05 5.55
CA LYS A 5 1.91 5.27 6.78
C LYS A 5 0.45 4.92 7.05
N GLU A 6 -0.44 5.88 6.84
CA GLU A 6 -1.86 5.63 7.05
C GLU A 6 -2.37 4.57 6.07
N LEU A 7 -1.91 4.65 4.83
CA LEU A 7 -2.32 3.67 3.83
C LEU A 7 -1.86 2.27 4.22
N ARG A 8 -0.62 2.14 4.64
CA ARG A 8 -0.08 0.85 5.04
C ARG A 8 -0.84 0.31 6.25
N GLU A 9 -1.14 1.18 7.22
CA GLU A 9 -1.87 0.72 8.39
C GLU A 9 -3.28 0.25 8.02
N ARG A 10 -3.91 0.93 7.08
CA ARG A 10 -5.23 0.51 6.64
C ARG A 10 -5.19 -0.84 5.95
N SER A 11 -4.07 -1.16 5.33
CA SER A 11 -3.95 -2.43 4.62
C SER A 11 -3.85 -3.61 5.57
N GLY A 12 -3.46 -3.36 6.81
CA GLY A 12 -3.27 -4.45 7.76
C GLY A 12 -1.97 -5.19 7.56
N MET A 13 -1.11 -4.72 6.66
CA MET A 13 0.15 -5.39 6.37
C MET A 13 1.30 -4.64 7.00
N ASN A 14 2.36 -5.37 7.38
CA ASN A 14 3.56 -4.71 7.84
C ASN A 14 4.35 -4.25 6.62
N MET A 15 5.47 -3.55 6.83
CA MET A 15 6.22 -2.98 5.72
C MET A 15 6.72 -4.02 4.74
N LYS A 16 7.23 -5.13 5.24
CA LYS A 16 7.77 -6.15 4.37
C LYS A 16 6.67 -6.76 3.50
N ARG A 17 5.53 -7.06 4.12
CA ARG A 17 4.43 -7.65 3.39
C ARG A 17 3.87 -6.67 2.36
N PHE A 18 3.78 -5.41 2.74
CA PHE A 18 3.28 -4.36 1.85
C PHE A 18 4.20 -4.25 0.63
N ALA A 19 5.52 -4.28 0.86
CA ALA A 19 6.47 -4.20 -0.24
C ALA A 19 6.28 -5.37 -1.20
N GLU A 20 6.11 -6.58 -0.65
CA GLU A 20 5.92 -7.76 -1.49
C GLU A 20 4.61 -7.69 -2.26
N TYR A 21 3.57 -7.22 -1.61
CA TYR A 21 2.25 -7.16 -2.24
C TYR A 21 2.25 -6.25 -3.45
N PHE A 22 2.91 -5.10 -3.34
CA PHE A 22 2.92 -4.14 -4.44
C PHE A 22 4.16 -4.24 -5.33
N GLY A 23 5.08 -5.16 -5.03
CA GLY A 23 6.28 -5.27 -5.85
C GLY A 23 7.22 -4.10 -5.71
N ILE A 24 7.27 -3.49 -4.52
CA ILE A 24 8.12 -2.35 -4.26
C ILE A 24 9.31 -2.79 -3.43
N PRO A 25 10.51 -2.27 -3.69
CA PRO A 25 11.67 -2.62 -2.87
C PRO A 25 11.40 -2.27 -1.41
N TYR A 26 11.78 -3.16 -0.52
CA TYR A 26 11.55 -2.95 0.91
C TYR A 26 12.18 -1.64 1.39
N ARG A 27 13.37 -1.33 0.87
CA ARG A 27 14.03 -0.08 1.27
C ARG A 27 13.17 1.13 0.93
N THR A 28 12.50 1.10 -0.21
CA THR A 28 11.64 2.21 -0.60
C THR A 28 10.48 2.35 0.37
N VAL A 29 9.89 1.24 0.78
CA VAL A 29 8.81 1.28 1.76
C VAL A 29 9.32 1.84 3.08
N GLN A 30 10.52 1.44 3.50
CA GLN A 30 11.08 1.95 4.73
C GLN A 30 11.31 3.46 4.64
N ASN A 31 11.82 3.94 3.50
CA ASN A 31 12.07 5.36 3.34
C ASN A 31 10.77 6.17 3.36
N TRP A 32 9.72 5.64 2.73
CA TRP A 32 8.44 6.33 2.76
C TRP A 32 7.86 6.34 4.17
N GLU A 33 8.00 5.22 4.88
CA GLU A 33 7.45 5.12 6.24
C GLU A 33 8.18 6.06 7.20
N ALA A 34 9.50 6.18 7.04
CA ALA A 34 10.29 7.03 7.91
C ALA A 34 10.25 8.50 7.53
N GLY A 35 9.70 8.82 6.37
CA GLY A 35 9.64 10.20 5.94
C GLY A 35 10.90 10.69 5.25
N VAL A 36 11.83 9.77 4.95
CA VAL A 36 13.04 10.16 4.26
C VAL A 36 12.70 10.60 2.83
N ASN A 37 11.80 9.88 2.18
CA ASN A 37 11.32 10.24 0.87
C ASN A 37 9.81 10.27 0.92
N LYS A 38 9.19 11.07 0.05
CA LYS A 38 7.76 11.16 0.02
C LYS A 38 7.20 10.26 -1.04
N CYS A 39 6.20 9.48 -0.70
CA CYS A 39 5.51 8.67 -1.69
C CYS A 39 4.67 9.59 -2.57
N PRO A 40 4.80 9.50 -3.90
CA PRO A 40 4.01 10.38 -4.78
C PRO A 40 2.52 10.20 -4.53
N GLU A 41 1.81 11.31 -4.59
CA GLU A 41 0.39 11.28 -4.28
C GLU A 41 -0.39 10.40 -5.25
N TYR A 42 -0.04 10.43 -6.53
CA TYR A 42 -0.77 9.61 -7.49
C TYR A 42 -0.58 8.13 -7.19
N LEU A 43 0.59 7.77 -6.66
CA LEU A 43 0.86 6.38 -6.33
C LEU A 43 0.07 5.97 -5.08
N LEU A 44 -0.05 6.89 -4.13
CA LEU A 44 -0.87 6.63 -2.95
C LEU A 44 -2.31 6.35 -3.36
N LYS A 45 -2.82 7.12 -4.31
CA LYS A 45 -4.19 6.93 -4.77
C LYS A 45 -4.35 5.59 -5.48
N LEU A 46 -3.38 5.23 -6.31
CA LEU A 46 -3.45 3.95 -7.02
C LEU A 46 -3.40 2.78 -6.05
N MET A 47 -2.52 2.84 -5.07
CA MET A 47 -2.41 1.77 -4.11
C MET A 47 -3.66 1.67 -3.24
N LYS A 48 -4.22 2.82 -2.86
CA LYS A 48 -5.44 2.82 -2.07
C LYS A 48 -6.58 2.20 -2.86
N PHE A 49 -6.67 2.57 -4.14
CA PHE A 49 -7.72 2.04 -5.00
C PHE A 49 -7.60 0.51 -5.11
N ARG A 50 -6.38 0.03 -5.29
CA ARG A 50 -6.17 -1.40 -5.41
C ARG A 50 -6.53 -2.14 -4.13
N LEU A 51 -6.14 -1.59 -2.99
CA LEU A 51 -6.45 -2.21 -1.71
C LEU A 51 -7.96 -2.25 -1.48
N ASP A 52 -8.62 -1.14 -1.75
CA ASP A 52 -10.06 -1.09 -1.54
C ASP A 52 -10.76 -2.04 -2.49
N HIS A 53 -10.32 -2.11 -3.74
CA HIS A 53 -10.95 -2.95 -4.74
C HIS A 53 -10.77 -4.42 -4.40
N GLU A 54 -9.55 -4.81 -4.02
CA GLU A 54 -9.33 -6.22 -3.74
C GLU A 54 -9.97 -6.66 -2.45
N ARG A 55 -9.96 -5.82 -1.45
CA ARG A 55 -10.59 -6.22 -0.19
C ARG A 55 -12.09 -6.25 -0.33
N GLY A 56 -12.63 -5.33 -1.09
CA GLY A 56 -14.08 -5.34 -1.29
C GLY A 56 -14.51 -6.51 -2.12
N GLY A 57 -13.62 -6.93 -3.03
CA GLY A 57 -14.01 -8.01 -3.88
C GLY A 57 -13.70 -9.31 -3.35
N GLU A 58 -13.16 -9.33 -2.18
CA GLU A 58 -12.86 -10.47 -1.69
C GLU A 58 -13.83 -11.37 -1.68
N ASP A 59 -14.54 -10.98 -1.94
CA ASP A 59 -15.32 -11.80 -2.01
C ASP A 59 -14.97 -12.42 -3.11
N GLY A 60 -14.41 -12.42 -3.56
CA GLY A 60 -14.07 -12.95 -4.38
C GLY A 60 -13.40 -13.30 -5.07
N THR A 61 -13.51 -13.12 -5.01
CA THR A 61 -13.02 -13.47 -5.56
C THR A 61 -12.41 -13.54 -6.36
N ALA A 62 -12.17 -13.18 -6.32
CA ALA A 62 -11.67 -13.12 -6.89
C ALA A 62 -10.97 -13.54 -7.63
N LYS A 63 -10.82 -13.61 -7.58
CA LYS A 63 -10.26 -13.89 -8.12
C LYS A 63 -10.01 -14.28 -8.94
N ASP A 64 -10.01 -14.18 -9.08
CA ASP A 64 -9.78 -14.38 -9.76
C ASP A 64 -9.70 -14.55 -10.14
#